data_08bdb1b5c64d2ad8838b33d79c4445c6
#
_entry.id   08bdb1b5c64d2ad8838b33d79c4445c6
#
_cell.length_a   1.000
_cell.length_b   1.000
_cell.length_c   1.000
_cell.angle_alpha   90.00
_cell.angle_beta   90.00
_cell.angle_gamma   90.00
#
_symmetry.space_group_name_H-M   'P 1'
#
loop_
_entity.id
_entity.type
_entity.pdbx_description
1 polymer ?
#
loop_
_entity_poly.entity_id
_entity_poly.type
_entity_poly.pdbx_seq_one_letter_code
_entity_poly.pdbx_strand_id
1 'polypeptide(L)'
;SELTMRQTLANAFGDRDFWLLTVGFLACGFQLAFIGTHMPAYLADNGLSPSVATTALGLIALTNIAGTYLFGVWGTRWLRKTLTVWIYLGRAAAILMLLWLPLSSWTVYAFAAVMGFLWLGTVPLTNGMIGQIFGMRYVSTLFGFVFLSHQVGSFLGVWLGGWLFDAYKSYTWVWILAAALSLLSAVLHAPIRERRAPVAAAAAA
;
A
#
# COMPACT_ATOMS: atom_id res chain seq x y z
N SER A 1 -15.68 -19.99 -24.90
CA SER A 1 -16.57 -18.81 -24.85
C SER A 1 -16.00 -17.80 -23.85
N GLU A 2 -15.76 -16.58 -24.30
CA GLU A 2 -15.27 -15.52 -23.43
C GLU A 2 -16.34 -15.15 -22.40
N LEU A 3 -15.93 -15.03 -21.13
CA LEU A 3 -16.82 -14.62 -20.05
C LEU A 3 -17.35 -13.21 -20.29
N THR A 4 -18.64 -13.00 -20.03
CA THR A 4 -19.25 -11.67 -20.00
C THR A 4 -18.80 -10.90 -18.74
N MET A 5 -18.96 -9.57 -18.75
CA MET A 5 -18.67 -8.74 -17.57
C MET A 5 -19.40 -9.26 -16.31
N ARG A 6 -20.70 -9.56 -16.43
CA ARG A 6 -21.51 -10.07 -15.32
C ARG A 6 -20.95 -11.39 -14.76
N GLN A 7 -20.55 -12.30 -15.61
CA GLN A 7 -19.94 -13.57 -15.21
C GLN A 7 -18.59 -13.36 -14.54
N THR A 8 -17.74 -12.46 -15.09
CA THR A 8 -16.44 -12.15 -14.50
C THR A 8 -16.59 -11.53 -13.11
N LEU A 9 -17.52 -10.60 -12.92
CA LEU A 9 -17.80 -10.00 -11.63
C LEU A 9 -18.35 -11.03 -10.63
N ALA A 10 -19.30 -11.88 -11.06
CA ALA A 10 -19.86 -12.94 -10.20
C ALA A 10 -18.75 -13.92 -9.75
N ASN A 11 -17.85 -14.30 -10.66
CA ASN A 11 -16.71 -15.16 -10.33
C ASN A 11 -15.75 -14.49 -9.35
N ALA A 12 -15.42 -13.21 -9.57
CA ALA A 12 -14.51 -12.47 -8.70
C ALA A 12 -15.10 -12.30 -7.29
N PHE A 13 -16.36 -11.89 -7.17
CA PHE A 13 -17.02 -11.72 -5.87
C PHE A 13 -17.24 -13.04 -5.12
N GLY A 14 -17.28 -14.17 -5.81
CA GLY A 14 -17.30 -15.51 -5.23
C GLY A 14 -15.90 -16.04 -4.87
N ASP A 15 -14.83 -15.39 -5.28
CA ASP A 15 -13.46 -15.86 -5.08
C ASP A 15 -12.81 -15.26 -3.83
N ARG A 16 -12.21 -16.14 -3.01
CA ARG A 16 -11.50 -15.75 -1.80
C ARG A 16 -10.34 -14.76 -2.08
N ASP A 17 -9.60 -14.99 -3.16
CA ASP A 17 -8.40 -14.19 -3.47
C ASP A 17 -8.76 -12.75 -3.83
N PHE A 18 -9.94 -12.53 -4.44
CA PHE A 18 -10.48 -11.19 -4.68
C PHE A 18 -10.69 -10.41 -3.37
N TRP A 19 -11.27 -11.06 -2.36
CA TRP A 19 -11.52 -10.41 -1.07
C TRP A 19 -10.23 -10.23 -0.26
N LEU A 20 -9.28 -11.14 -0.34
CA LEU A 20 -7.96 -10.97 0.26
C LEU A 20 -7.23 -9.75 -0.32
N LEU A 21 -7.26 -9.58 -1.65
CA LEU A 21 -6.73 -8.39 -2.31
C LEU A 21 -7.48 -7.13 -1.87
N THR A 22 -8.81 -7.17 -1.89
CA THR A 22 -9.66 -6.01 -1.58
C THR A 22 -9.45 -5.53 -0.15
N VAL A 23 -9.53 -6.43 0.83
CA VAL A 23 -9.37 -6.06 2.24
C VAL A 23 -7.92 -5.68 2.55
N GLY A 24 -6.95 -6.40 1.98
CA GLY A 24 -5.53 -6.07 2.18
C GLY A 24 -5.15 -4.72 1.58
N PHE A 25 -5.78 -4.30 0.49
CA PHE A 25 -5.48 -3.01 -0.15
C PHE A 25 -6.01 -1.78 0.62
N LEU A 26 -6.96 -1.99 1.54
CA LEU A 26 -7.46 -0.95 2.45
C LEU A 26 -6.33 -0.30 3.27
N ALA A 27 -5.39 -1.10 3.77
CA ALA A 27 -4.27 -0.58 4.55
C ALA A 27 -3.36 0.37 3.75
N CYS A 28 -3.24 0.16 2.44
CA CYS A 28 -2.52 1.09 1.56
C CYS A 28 -3.14 2.48 1.62
N GLY A 29 -4.45 2.57 1.37
CA GLY A 29 -5.19 3.84 1.44
C GLY A 29 -5.10 4.51 2.81
N PHE A 30 -5.28 3.72 3.87
CA PHE A 30 -5.17 4.21 5.24
C PHE A 30 -3.82 4.91 5.49
N GLN A 31 -2.73 4.24 5.18
CA GLN A 31 -1.39 4.75 5.44
C GLN A 31 -1.06 5.98 4.58
N LEU A 32 -1.38 5.93 3.29
CA LEU A 32 -1.08 7.03 2.37
C LEU A 32 -1.80 8.31 2.80
N ALA A 33 -3.10 8.21 3.07
CA ALA A 33 -3.90 9.37 3.44
C ALA A 33 -3.56 9.89 4.85
N PHE A 34 -3.34 8.98 5.81
CA PHE A 34 -2.91 9.35 7.15
C PHE A 34 -1.56 10.08 7.12
N ILE A 35 -0.54 9.50 6.49
CA ILE A 35 0.80 10.09 6.44
C ILE A 35 0.78 11.42 5.69
N GLY A 36 0.13 11.48 4.52
CA GLY A 36 0.06 12.70 3.72
C GLY A 36 -0.63 13.85 4.44
N THR A 37 -1.62 13.56 5.29
CA THR A 37 -2.41 14.58 5.98
C THR A 37 -1.85 14.95 7.36
N HIS A 38 -1.46 13.95 8.16
CA HIS A 38 -1.15 14.17 9.59
C HIS A 38 0.35 14.23 9.91
N MET A 39 1.24 13.75 9.01
CA MET A 39 2.68 13.79 9.28
C MET A 39 3.21 15.22 9.52
N PRO A 40 2.79 16.27 8.78
CA PRO A 40 3.25 17.62 9.06
C PRO A 40 2.91 18.08 10.49
N ALA A 41 1.68 17.84 10.93
CA ALA A 41 1.25 18.18 12.28
C ALA A 41 1.99 17.36 13.34
N TYR A 42 2.15 16.04 13.12
CA TYR A 42 2.92 15.17 13.99
C TYR A 42 4.37 15.67 14.19
N LEU A 43 5.03 16.10 13.12
CA LEU A 43 6.40 16.62 13.20
C LEU A 43 6.47 17.97 13.92
N ALA A 44 5.50 18.86 13.68
CA ALA A 44 5.41 20.13 14.36
C ALA A 44 5.16 19.98 15.86
N ASP A 45 4.27 19.08 16.28
CA ASP A 45 3.98 18.78 17.68
C ASP A 45 5.21 18.23 18.43
N ASN A 46 6.14 17.63 17.70
CA ASN A 46 7.41 17.13 18.23
C ASN A 46 8.59 18.11 18.04
N GLY A 47 8.31 19.38 17.73
CA GLY A 47 9.30 20.46 17.68
C GLY A 47 10.16 20.49 16.41
N LEU A 48 9.80 19.74 15.37
CA LEU A 48 10.51 19.79 14.09
C LEU A 48 9.96 20.93 13.21
N SER A 49 10.85 21.57 12.45
CA SER A 49 10.48 22.70 11.61
C SER A 49 9.58 22.30 10.43
N PRO A 50 8.71 23.19 9.93
CA PRO A 50 7.89 22.91 8.75
C PRO A 50 8.68 22.50 7.50
N SER A 51 9.93 22.96 7.37
CA SER A 51 10.81 22.57 6.27
C SER A 51 11.14 21.08 6.27
N VAL A 52 11.24 20.45 7.46
CA VAL A 52 11.45 18.98 7.57
C VAL A 52 10.25 18.24 7.02
N ALA A 53 9.03 18.67 7.34
CA ALA A 53 7.81 18.06 6.81
C ALA A 53 7.71 18.18 5.28
N THR A 54 7.98 19.37 4.75
CA THR A 54 7.96 19.64 3.30
C THR A 54 9.01 18.79 2.57
N THR A 55 10.23 18.72 3.10
CA THR A 55 11.31 17.89 2.53
C THR A 55 10.95 16.41 2.58
N ALA A 56 10.38 15.94 3.70
CA ALA A 56 9.95 14.56 3.84
C ALA A 56 8.88 14.17 2.81
N LEU A 57 7.85 15.01 2.63
CA LEU A 57 6.82 14.78 1.60
C LEU A 57 7.42 14.80 0.18
N GLY A 58 8.37 15.69 -0.08
CA GLY A 58 9.12 15.73 -1.34
C GLY A 58 9.95 14.46 -1.58
N LEU A 59 10.61 13.93 -0.53
CA LEU A 59 11.34 12.67 -0.60
C LEU A 59 10.40 11.49 -0.87
N ILE A 60 9.24 11.43 -0.21
CA ILE A 60 8.22 10.42 -0.49
C ILE A 60 7.85 10.45 -1.97
N ALA A 61 7.53 11.62 -2.50
CA ALA A 61 7.14 11.78 -3.91
C ALA A 61 8.26 11.32 -4.86
N LEU A 62 9.51 11.73 -4.59
CA LEU A 62 10.65 11.39 -5.43
C LEU A 62 10.95 9.88 -5.42
N THR A 63 11.05 9.28 -4.24
CA THR A 63 11.39 7.85 -4.12
C THR A 63 10.23 6.96 -4.58
N ASN A 64 8.98 7.44 -4.51
CA ASN A 64 7.82 6.75 -5.05
C ASN A 64 7.91 6.51 -6.57
N ILE A 65 8.48 7.44 -7.31
CA ILE A 65 8.69 7.27 -8.76
C ILE A 65 9.55 6.02 -9.02
N ALA A 66 10.70 5.94 -8.35
CA ALA A 66 11.59 4.80 -8.48
C ALA A 66 10.94 3.49 -7.98
N GLY A 67 10.28 3.54 -6.82
CA GLY A 67 9.63 2.37 -6.22
C GLY A 67 8.51 1.81 -7.11
N THR A 68 7.60 2.65 -7.58
CA THR A 68 6.48 2.23 -8.43
C THR A 68 6.99 1.59 -9.73
N TYR A 69 7.99 2.20 -10.36
CA TYR A 69 8.60 1.66 -11.57
C TYR A 69 9.27 0.29 -11.31
N LEU A 70 10.13 0.21 -10.30
CA LEU A 70 10.86 -1.01 -9.99
C LEU A 70 9.93 -2.16 -9.57
N PHE A 71 8.94 -1.93 -8.74
CA PHE A 71 7.96 -2.95 -8.37
C PHE A 71 7.11 -3.40 -9.58
N GLY A 72 6.82 -2.50 -10.51
CA GLY A 72 6.21 -2.86 -11.80
C GLY A 72 7.08 -3.83 -12.58
N VAL A 73 8.38 -3.52 -12.76
CA VAL A 73 9.34 -4.38 -13.45
C VAL A 73 9.57 -5.70 -12.70
N TRP A 74 9.77 -5.65 -11.38
CA TRP A 74 9.98 -6.87 -10.59
C TRP A 74 8.76 -7.78 -10.58
N GLY A 75 7.54 -7.22 -10.65
CA GLY A 75 6.30 -7.98 -10.76
C GLY A 75 6.17 -8.78 -12.07
N THR A 76 6.99 -8.53 -13.07
CA THR A 76 7.07 -9.38 -14.28
C THR A 76 7.95 -10.62 -14.10
N ARG A 77 8.90 -10.56 -13.14
CA ARG A 77 9.89 -11.62 -12.91
C ARG A 77 9.60 -12.46 -11.67
N TRP A 78 9.04 -11.84 -10.65
CA TRP A 78 8.79 -12.44 -9.33
C TRP A 78 7.29 -12.50 -9.04
N LEU A 79 6.89 -13.31 -8.08
CA LEU A 79 5.49 -13.38 -7.64
C LEU A 79 5.07 -12.03 -7.05
N ARG A 80 4.03 -11.44 -7.62
CA ARG A 80 3.50 -10.12 -7.20
C ARG A 80 3.02 -10.14 -5.76
N LYS A 81 2.37 -11.23 -5.33
CA LYS A 81 1.96 -11.40 -3.93
C LYS A 81 3.14 -11.34 -2.96
N THR A 82 4.26 -11.96 -3.31
CA THR A 82 5.47 -11.96 -2.46
C THR A 82 6.05 -10.56 -2.37
N LEU A 83 6.14 -9.83 -3.49
CA LEU A 83 6.58 -8.44 -3.49
C LEU A 83 5.64 -7.55 -2.67
N THR A 84 4.32 -7.76 -2.77
CA THR A 84 3.32 -7.03 -2.00
C THR A 84 3.46 -7.30 -0.49
N VAL A 85 3.69 -8.55 -0.09
CA VAL A 85 3.99 -8.91 1.30
C VAL A 85 5.23 -8.16 1.81
N TRP A 86 6.32 -8.14 1.03
CA TRP A 86 7.54 -7.41 1.39
C TRP A 86 7.32 -5.91 1.50
N ILE A 87 6.49 -5.32 0.61
CA ILE A 87 6.11 -3.90 0.72
C ILE A 87 5.43 -3.63 2.06
N TYR A 88 4.44 -4.43 2.44
CA TYR A 88 3.72 -4.21 3.69
C TYR A 88 4.57 -4.47 4.93
N LEU A 89 5.42 -5.49 4.93
CA LEU A 89 6.39 -5.73 6.00
C LEU A 89 7.39 -4.56 6.11
N GLY A 90 7.91 -4.08 4.99
CA GLY A 90 8.81 -2.92 4.94
C GLY A 90 8.16 -1.64 5.47
N ARG A 91 6.88 -1.40 5.13
CA ARG A 91 6.12 -0.26 5.68
C ARG A 91 5.92 -0.37 7.19
N ALA A 92 5.56 -1.56 7.69
CA ALA A 92 5.45 -1.78 9.13
C ALA A 92 6.78 -1.50 9.83
N ALA A 93 7.89 -2.01 9.29
CA ALA A 93 9.22 -1.77 9.83
C ALA A 93 9.60 -0.28 9.80
N ALA A 94 9.30 0.44 8.72
CA ALA A 94 9.56 1.88 8.61
C ALA A 94 8.76 2.69 9.64
N ILE A 95 7.48 2.36 9.86
CA ILE A 95 6.63 3.00 10.87
C ILE A 95 7.17 2.72 12.27
N LEU A 96 7.51 1.47 12.59
CA LEU A 96 8.06 1.11 13.89
C LEU A 96 9.42 1.77 14.13
N MET A 97 10.26 1.88 13.10
CA MET A 97 11.52 2.63 13.17
C MET A 97 11.26 4.10 13.55
N LEU A 98 10.29 4.76 12.91
CA LEU A 98 9.94 6.16 13.22
C LEU A 98 9.46 6.33 14.67
N LEU A 99 8.75 5.33 15.21
CA LEU A 99 8.22 5.38 16.58
C LEU A 99 9.27 5.10 17.65
N TRP A 100 10.26 4.27 17.37
CA TRP A 100 11.22 3.80 18.39
C TRP A 100 12.56 4.52 18.37
N LEU A 101 12.95 5.09 17.23
CA LEU A 101 14.17 5.88 17.16
C LEU A 101 13.93 7.33 17.64
N PRO A 102 14.96 8.00 18.17
CA PRO A 102 14.88 9.42 18.47
C PRO A 102 14.43 10.21 17.25
N LEU A 103 13.34 10.98 17.40
CA LEU A 103 12.80 11.76 16.29
C LEU A 103 13.75 12.93 15.96
N SER A 104 14.28 12.91 14.77
CA SER A 104 15.18 13.90 14.21
C SER A 104 14.90 14.11 12.73
N SER A 105 15.40 15.18 12.14
CA SER A 105 15.27 15.39 10.69
C SER A 105 15.80 14.20 9.88
N TRP A 106 16.90 13.59 10.30
CA TRP A 106 17.49 12.44 9.62
C TRP A 106 16.64 11.17 9.72
N THR A 107 16.07 10.90 10.91
CA THR A 107 15.15 9.76 11.11
C THR A 107 13.90 9.92 10.22
N VAL A 108 13.37 11.17 10.15
CA VAL A 108 12.22 11.49 9.30
C VAL A 108 12.56 11.33 7.82
N TYR A 109 13.73 11.79 7.37
CA TYR A 109 14.14 11.65 5.98
C TYR A 109 14.39 10.19 5.58
N ALA A 110 15.00 9.40 6.47
CA ALA A 110 15.17 7.96 6.26
C ALA A 110 13.79 7.25 6.15
N PHE A 111 12.87 7.55 7.06
CA PHE A 111 11.49 7.08 6.99
C PHE A 111 10.82 7.47 5.67
N ALA A 112 10.91 8.75 5.28
CA ALA A 112 10.30 9.28 4.07
C ALA A 112 10.85 8.60 2.80
N ALA A 113 12.16 8.38 2.73
CA ALA A 113 12.79 7.71 1.59
C ALA A 113 12.33 6.24 1.46
N VAL A 114 12.33 5.48 2.57
CA VAL A 114 11.88 4.09 2.59
C VAL A 114 10.38 4.00 2.32
N MET A 115 9.58 4.78 3.04
CA MET A 115 8.12 4.78 2.88
C MET A 115 7.70 5.20 1.49
N GLY A 116 8.35 6.22 0.93
CA GLY A 116 8.10 6.68 -0.44
C GLY A 116 8.44 5.61 -1.48
N PHE A 117 9.58 4.93 -1.35
CA PHE A 117 9.93 3.81 -2.23
C PHE A 117 8.88 2.69 -2.22
N LEU A 118 8.27 2.43 -1.07
CA LEU A 118 7.21 1.45 -0.90
C LEU A 118 5.80 2.01 -1.16
N TRP A 119 5.65 3.32 -1.54
CA TRP A 119 4.40 4.06 -1.49
C TRP A 119 3.31 3.53 -2.41
N LEU A 120 3.55 3.49 -3.70
CA LEU A 120 2.57 3.02 -4.70
C LEU A 120 3.00 1.74 -5.42
N GLY A 121 4.08 1.08 -4.99
CA GLY A 121 4.51 -0.19 -5.56
C GLY A 121 3.45 -1.29 -5.52
N THR A 122 2.49 -1.19 -4.61
CA THR A 122 1.34 -2.11 -4.51
C THR A 122 0.37 -1.98 -5.68
N VAL A 123 0.27 -0.81 -6.33
CA VAL A 123 -0.70 -0.56 -7.41
C VAL A 123 -0.44 -1.45 -8.64
N PRO A 124 0.75 -1.44 -9.27
CA PRO A 124 1.02 -2.30 -10.41
C PRO A 124 0.99 -3.79 -10.04
N LEU A 125 1.39 -4.15 -8.82
CA LEU A 125 1.37 -5.52 -8.35
C LEU A 125 -0.07 -6.03 -8.19
N THR A 126 -0.95 -5.26 -7.56
CA THR A 126 -2.36 -5.61 -7.36
C THR A 126 -3.10 -5.71 -8.70
N ASN A 127 -2.91 -4.74 -9.58
CA ASN A 127 -3.51 -4.76 -10.91
C ASN A 127 -3.04 -5.98 -11.72
N GLY A 128 -1.74 -6.31 -11.64
CA GLY A 128 -1.18 -7.50 -12.28
C GLY A 128 -1.70 -8.82 -11.69
N MET A 129 -1.94 -8.92 -10.38
CA MET A 129 -2.55 -10.10 -9.76
C MET A 129 -4.00 -10.27 -10.22
N ILE A 130 -4.79 -9.21 -10.26
CA ILE A 130 -6.17 -9.25 -10.76
C ILE A 130 -6.20 -9.74 -12.20
N GLY A 131 -5.36 -9.17 -13.08
CA GLY A 131 -5.29 -9.59 -14.48
C GLY A 131 -4.89 -11.05 -14.66
N GLN A 132 -4.02 -11.57 -13.81
CA GLN A 132 -3.55 -12.94 -13.86
C GLN A 132 -4.59 -13.95 -13.33
N ILE A 133 -5.34 -13.59 -12.28
CA ILE A 133 -6.31 -14.48 -11.64
C ILE A 133 -7.65 -14.48 -12.40
N PHE A 134 -8.12 -13.31 -12.80
CA PHE A 134 -9.46 -13.11 -13.37
C PHE A 134 -9.47 -12.78 -14.87
N GLY A 135 -8.29 -12.65 -15.49
CA GLY A 135 -8.14 -12.28 -16.90
C GLY A 135 -8.04 -10.77 -17.13
N MET A 136 -7.46 -10.41 -18.30
CA MET A 136 -7.16 -9.01 -18.63
C MET A 136 -8.36 -8.20 -19.13
N ARG A 137 -9.40 -8.86 -19.63
CA ARG A 137 -10.53 -8.19 -20.32
C ARG A 137 -11.26 -7.16 -19.45
N TYR A 138 -11.49 -7.46 -18.17
CA TYR A 138 -12.22 -6.60 -17.23
C TYR A 138 -11.36 -6.18 -16.03
N VAL A 139 -10.05 -6.23 -16.18
CA VAL A 139 -9.09 -5.93 -15.10
C VAL A 139 -9.31 -4.56 -14.48
N SER A 140 -9.56 -3.54 -15.30
CA SER A 140 -9.79 -2.17 -14.82
C SER A 140 -11.06 -2.05 -13.99
N THR A 141 -12.12 -2.76 -14.36
CA THR A 141 -13.37 -2.77 -13.60
C THR A 141 -13.18 -3.45 -12.24
N LEU A 142 -12.53 -4.62 -12.22
CA LEU A 142 -12.23 -5.34 -10.98
C LEU A 142 -11.27 -4.54 -10.08
N PHE A 143 -10.24 -3.92 -10.66
CA PHE A 143 -9.34 -3.04 -9.92
C PHE A 143 -10.08 -1.85 -9.33
N GLY A 144 -11.09 -1.30 -10.02
CA GLY A 144 -11.93 -0.23 -9.49
C GLY A 144 -12.63 -0.62 -8.18
N PHE A 145 -13.16 -1.85 -8.07
CA PHE A 145 -13.74 -2.36 -6.82
C PHE A 145 -12.70 -2.55 -5.72
N VAL A 146 -11.52 -3.08 -6.05
CA VAL A 146 -10.41 -3.19 -5.09
C VAL A 146 -9.96 -1.80 -4.65
N PHE A 147 -9.89 -0.84 -5.58
CA PHE A 147 -9.50 0.53 -5.28
C PHE A 147 -10.53 1.28 -4.43
N LEU A 148 -11.81 0.90 -4.49
CA LEU A 148 -12.83 1.44 -3.58
C LEU A 148 -12.47 1.15 -2.12
N SER A 149 -11.94 -0.03 -1.80
CA SER A 149 -11.51 -0.33 -0.43
C SER A 149 -10.31 0.54 -0.01
N HIS A 150 -9.40 0.85 -0.95
CA HIS A 150 -8.33 1.83 -0.71
C HIS A 150 -8.90 3.20 -0.34
N GLN A 151 -9.95 3.65 -1.01
CA GLN A 151 -10.60 4.94 -0.69
C GLN A 151 -11.27 4.92 0.68
N VAL A 152 -11.93 3.80 1.05
CA VAL A 152 -12.44 3.59 2.41
C VAL A 152 -11.31 3.65 3.42
N GLY A 153 -10.19 2.99 3.15
CA GLY A 153 -8.97 3.07 3.96
C GLY A 153 -8.47 4.50 4.09
N SER A 154 -8.42 5.26 2.99
CA SER A 154 -7.99 6.66 2.98
C SER A 154 -8.87 7.54 3.87
N PHE A 155 -10.18 7.39 3.77
CA PHE A 155 -11.12 8.08 4.66
C PHE A 155 -10.85 7.74 6.12
N LEU A 156 -10.73 6.44 6.45
CA LEU A 156 -10.46 5.99 7.82
C LEU A 156 -9.12 6.51 8.33
N GLY A 157 -8.08 6.55 7.50
CA GLY A 157 -6.76 7.05 7.89
C GLY A 157 -6.77 8.52 8.29
N VAL A 158 -7.44 9.35 7.53
CA VAL A 158 -7.59 10.79 7.86
C VAL A 158 -8.49 10.98 9.07
N TRP A 159 -9.67 10.34 9.05
CA TRP A 159 -10.65 10.51 10.12
C TRP A 159 -10.17 9.98 11.46
N LEU A 160 -9.68 8.74 11.53
CA LEU A 160 -9.16 8.16 12.77
C LEU A 160 -7.89 8.86 13.23
N GLY A 161 -7.06 9.37 12.31
CA GLY A 161 -5.89 10.20 12.64
C GLY A 161 -6.28 11.42 13.48
N GLY A 162 -7.30 12.16 13.03
CA GLY A 162 -7.83 13.32 13.76
C GLY A 162 -8.53 12.90 15.05
N TRP A 163 -9.44 11.92 14.99
CA TRP A 163 -10.22 11.49 16.15
C TRP A 163 -9.35 10.93 17.28
N LEU A 164 -8.36 10.10 16.98
CA LEU A 164 -7.42 9.57 17.97
C LEU A 164 -6.55 10.68 18.57
N PHE A 165 -6.12 11.63 17.73
CA PHE A 165 -5.39 12.79 18.23
C PHE A 165 -6.23 13.63 19.18
N ASP A 166 -7.49 13.90 18.88
CA ASP A 166 -8.39 14.67 19.74
C ASP A 166 -8.62 13.96 21.09
N ALA A 167 -8.76 12.64 21.06
CA ALA A 167 -9.00 11.83 22.25
C ALA A 167 -7.76 11.68 23.14
N TYR A 168 -6.58 11.45 22.54
CA TYR A 168 -5.37 11.10 23.31
C TYR A 168 -4.28 12.17 23.27
N LYS A 169 -4.47 13.26 22.51
CA LYS A 169 -3.49 14.32 22.26
C LYS A 169 -2.13 13.79 21.78
N SER A 170 -2.16 12.69 21.05
CA SER A 170 -0.98 12.02 20.52
C SER A 170 -1.31 11.23 19.26
N TYR A 171 -0.40 11.26 18.29
CA TYR A 171 -0.48 10.44 17.07
C TYR A 171 0.02 9.00 17.25
N THR A 172 0.55 8.63 18.41
CA THR A 172 1.14 7.30 18.63
C THR A 172 0.19 6.17 18.30
N TRP A 173 -1.07 6.28 18.72
CA TRP A 173 -2.07 5.23 18.51
C TRP A 173 -2.40 5.00 17.03
N VAL A 174 -2.50 6.07 16.24
CA VAL A 174 -2.78 5.91 14.81
C VAL A 174 -1.56 5.40 14.04
N TRP A 175 -0.34 5.73 14.46
CA TRP A 175 0.88 5.11 13.93
C TRP A 175 0.95 3.61 14.23
N ILE A 176 0.63 3.20 15.45
CA ILE A 176 0.54 1.77 15.84
C ILE A 176 -0.53 1.06 15.00
N LEU A 177 -1.70 1.67 14.84
CA LEU A 177 -2.76 1.12 14.00
C LEU A 177 -2.30 0.98 12.53
N ALA A 178 -1.60 1.97 12.00
CA ALA A 178 -1.05 1.91 10.65
C ALA A 178 -0.04 0.76 10.47
N ALA A 179 0.83 0.54 11.47
CA ALA A 179 1.75 -0.61 11.47
C ALA A 179 1.01 -1.95 11.57
N ALA A 180 0.01 -2.05 12.44
CA ALA A 180 -0.81 -3.25 12.59
C ALA A 180 -1.58 -3.59 11.31
N LEU A 181 -2.17 -2.59 10.63
CA LEU A 181 -2.83 -2.77 9.34
C LEU A 181 -1.85 -3.24 8.26
N SER A 182 -0.61 -2.77 8.29
CA SER A 182 0.44 -3.24 7.37
C SER A 182 0.74 -4.72 7.58
N LEU A 183 0.93 -5.14 8.83
CA LEU A 183 1.16 -6.56 9.16
C LEU A 183 -0.05 -7.43 8.76
N LEU A 184 -1.26 -6.96 9.05
CA LEU A 184 -2.49 -7.65 8.63
C LEU A 184 -2.54 -7.80 7.10
N SER A 185 -2.23 -6.74 6.36
CA SER A 185 -2.17 -6.81 4.89
C SER A 185 -1.14 -7.79 4.38
N ALA A 186 0.05 -7.86 4.99
CA ALA A 186 1.05 -8.86 4.64
C ALA A 186 0.49 -10.29 4.82
N VAL A 187 -0.20 -10.55 5.95
CA VAL A 187 -0.86 -11.84 6.23
C VAL A 187 -1.96 -12.15 5.21
N LEU A 188 -2.77 -11.16 4.84
CA LEU A 188 -3.87 -11.34 3.87
C LEU A 188 -3.36 -11.63 2.45
N HIS A 189 -2.24 -11.03 2.03
CA HIS A 189 -1.68 -11.25 0.70
C HIS A 189 -0.90 -12.56 0.58
N ALA A 190 -0.33 -13.08 1.65
CA ALA A 190 0.49 -14.29 1.63
C ALA A 190 -0.21 -15.54 1.04
N PRO A 191 -1.48 -15.86 1.38
CA PRO A 191 -2.18 -17.05 0.89
C PRO A 191 -2.78 -16.91 -0.52
N ILE A 192 -2.68 -15.75 -1.18
CA ILE A 192 -3.24 -15.54 -2.52
C ILE A 192 -2.63 -16.53 -3.51
N ARG A 193 -3.47 -17.17 -4.34
CA ARG A 193 -3.07 -18.20 -5.31
C ARG A 193 -2.59 -17.57 -6.61
N GLU A 194 -1.42 -16.95 -6.59
CA GLU A 194 -0.76 -16.45 -7.78
C GLU A 194 0.06 -17.56 -8.44
N ARG A 195 -0.15 -17.83 -9.73
CA ARG A 195 0.64 -18.77 -10.55
C ARG A 195 1.66 -17.98 -11.36
N ARG A 196 2.90 -18.46 -11.45
CA ARG A 196 3.86 -17.93 -12.43
C ARG A 196 3.33 -18.19 -13.84
N ALA A 197 3.31 -17.17 -14.70
CA ALA A 197 3.10 -17.39 -16.11
C ALA A 197 4.18 -18.34 -16.65
N PRO A 198 3.86 -19.33 -17.49
CA PRO A 198 4.88 -20.16 -18.13
C PRO A 198 5.84 -19.28 -18.92
N VAL A 199 7.15 -19.46 -18.70
CA VAL A 199 8.22 -18.68 -19.36
C VAL A 199 8.22 -18.82 -20.88
N ALA A 200 7.51 -19.81 -21.44
CA ALA A 200 7.43 -20.09 -22.87
C ALA A 200 6.68 -19.03 -23.72
N ALA A 201 5.90 -18.12 -23.12
CA ALA A 201 5.16 -17.10 -23.88
C ALA A 201 5.96 -15.81 -24.13
N ALA A 202 7.09 -15.60 -23.48
CA ALA A 202 7.90 -14.39 -23.62
C ALA A 202 8.99 -14.48 -24.70
N ALA A 203 9.20 -15.66 -25.29
CA ALA A 203 10.21 -15.89 -26.35
C ALA A 203 9.62 -15.88 -27.77
N ALA A 204 8.32 -15.66 -27.91
CA ALA A 204 7.60 -15.69 -29.21
C ALA A 204 6.95 -14.34 -29.59
N ALA A 205 7.27 -13.25 -28.89
CA ALA A 205 6.93 -11.86 -29.19
C ALA A 205 8.22 -11.05 -29.35
#